data_8e2992942c17664caae6a051cad61f6b
#
_entry.id   8e2992942c17664caae6a051cad61f6b
#
_cell.length_a   1.000
_cell.length_b   1.000
_cell.length_c   1.000
_cell.angle_alpha   90.00
_cell.angle_beta   90.00
_cell.angle_gamma   90.00
#
_symmetry.space_group_name_H-M   'P 1'
#
loop_
_entity.id
_entity.type
_entity.pdbx_description
1 polymer ?
#
loop_
_entity_poly.entity_id
_entity_poly.type
_entity_poly.pdbx_seq_one_letter_code
_entity_poly.pdbx_strand_id
1 'polypeptide(L)'
;MGGCYSVAPEHGPRIAAVGGGTGLSTLLRGLKLYTKNLTAIVTVADDGGGSGRLRQDLGMPPPGDIRSCLEALANAEPLMAQLMHYRFPEGTLAGQSFGNLFLAALNGIMPSFDRAVESMSQVLAITGRVLPVTTACLLYTSPS
;
A
#
# COMPACT_ATOMS: atom_id res chain seq x y z
N MET A 1 -39.12 3.77 4.24
CA MET A 1 -38.43 4.20 3.40
C MET A 1 -37.13 4.67 3.75
N GLY A 2 -36.27 3.89 3.93
CA GLY A 2 -34.98 4.20 4.32
C GLY A 2 -34.30 5.02 3.27
N GLY A 3 -34.26 6.28 3.41
CA GLY A 3 -33.47 7.06 2.56
C GLY A 3 -32.04 6.69 2.65
N CYS A 4 -31.65 5.62 2.02
CA CYS A 4 -30.26 5.46 1.76
C CYS A 4 -29.89 6.46 0.70
N TYR A 5 -29.51 7.62 1.12
CA TYR A 5 -28.92 8.54 0.20
C TYR A 5 -27.50 8.04 -0.06
N SER A 6 -27.34 7.18 -1.04
CA SER A 6 -26.01 6.84 -1.47
C SER A 6 -25.49 8.03 -2.27
N VAL A 7 -24.73 8.84 -1.62
CA VAL A 7 -23.97 9.86 -2.31
C VAL A 7 -22.98 9.15 -3.22
N ALA A 8 -22.91 9.55 -4.49
CA ALA A 8 -21.94 8.97 -5.40
C ALA A 8 -20.54 9.11 -4.80
N PRO A 9 -19.67 8.10 -4.93
CA PRO A 9 -18.33 8.15 -4.33
C PRO A 9 -17.54 9.41 -4.68
N GLU A 10 -17.76 9.98 -5.87
CA GLU A 10 -17.10 11.19 -6.31
C GLU A 10 -17.42 12.39 -5.43
N HIS A 11 -18.59 12.37 -4.78
CA HIS A 11 -19.04 13.44 -3.93
C HIS A 11 -19.03 13.06 -2.45
N GLY A 12 -18.34 11.99 -2.12
CA GLY A 12 -18.26 11.57 -0.75
C GLY A 12 -17.39 12.49 0.10
N PRO A 13 -17.42 12.31 1.43
CA PRO A 13 -16.63 13.13 2.33
C PRO A 13 -15.13 12.90 2.15
N ARG A 14 -14.33 13.88 2.53
CA ARG A 14 -12.88 13.73 2.57
C ARG A 14 -12.52 12.96 3.84
N ILE A 15 -11.83 11.84 3.66
CA ILE A 15 -11.44 10.98 4.78
C ILE A 15 -9.95 10.74 4.73
N ALA A 16 -9.27 10.97 5.83
CA ALA A 16 -7.89 10.57 6.01
C ALA A 16 -7.86 9.43 7.02
N ALA A 17 -7.34 8.28 6.62
CA ALA A 17 -7.21 7.12 7.47
C ALA A 17 -5.73 6.89 7.77
N VAL A 18 -5.37 6.81 9.05
CA VAL A 18 -3.99 6.67 9.49
C VAL A 18 -3.82 5.36 10.20
N GLY A 19 -2.80 4.61 9.86
CA GLY A 19 -2.52 3.35 10.53
C GLY A 19 -1.58 2.48 9.72
N GLY A 20 -1.63 1.20 9.97
CA GLY A 20 -0.83 0.22 9.25
C GLY A 20 -1.45 -1.16 9.31
N GLY A 21 -0.91 -2.05 8.50
CA GLY A 21 -1.28 -3.45 8.52
C GLY A 21 -2.69 -3.77 8.03
N THR A 22 -3.16 -4.91 8.49
CA THR A 22 -4.41 -5.50 8.02
C THR A 22 -5.63 -4.66 8.39
N GLY A 23 -5.60 -4.05 9.56
CA GLY A 23 -6.74 -3.23 10.01
C GLY A 23 -7.04 -2.07 9.09
N LEU A 24 -6.00 -1.33 8.71
CA LEU A 24 -6.17 -0.20 7.81
C LEU A 24 -6.63 -0.65 6.42
N SER A 25 -6.00 -1.67 5.86
CA SER A 25 -6.38 -2.15 4.52
C SER A 25 -7.82 -2.66 4.48
N THR A 26 -8.28 -3.32 5.54
CA THR A 26 -9.67 -3.77 5.64
C THR A 26 -10.63 -2.60 5.66
N LEU A 27 -10.30 -1.56 6.45
CA LEU A 27 -11.10 -0.34 6.51
C LEU A 27 -11.17 0.34 5.14
N LEU A 28 -10.05 0.42 4.44
CA LEU A 28 -10.00 1.08 3.13
C LEU A 28 -10.85 0.37 2.09
N ARG A 29 -10.92 -0.97 2.14
CA ARG A 29 -11.78 -1.72 1.23
C ARG A 29 -13.24 -1.31 1.36
N GLY A 30 -13.68 -1.01 2.57
CA GLY A 30 -15.03 -0.52 2.80
C GLY A 30 -15.20 0.93 2.40
N LEU A 31 -14.28 1.79 2.81
CA LEU A 31 -14.40 3.22 2.59
C LEU A 31 -14.38 3.62 1.12
N LYS A 32 -13.66 2.90 0.27
CA LYS A 32 -13.62 3.24 -1.15
C LYS A 32 -14.97 3.12 -1.85
N LEU A 33 -15.91 2.42 -1.24
CA LEU A 33 -17.27 2.29 -1.77
C LEU A 33 -18.12 3.52 -1.49
N TYR A 34 -17.69 4.34 -0.54
CA TYR A 34 -18.45 5.51 -0.12
C TYR A 34 -17.84 6.84 -0.57
N THR A 35 -16.53 6.87 -0.78
CA THR A 35 -15.87 8.11 -1.19
C THR A 35 -14.63 7.84 -2.01
N LYS A 36 -14.36 8.72 -2.96
CA LYS A 36 -13.07 8.75 -3.67
C LYS A 36 -12.10 9.75 -3.04
N ASN A 37 -12.59 10.58 -2.14
CA ASN A 37 -11.78 11.59 -1.45
C ASN A 37 -11.10 10.96 -0.23
N LEU A 38 -10.32 9.91 -0.48
CA LEU A 38 -9.77 9.07 0.55
C LEU A 38 -8.24 9.14 0.51
N THR A 39 -7.63 9.41 1.64
CA THR A 39 -6.18 9.40 1.78
C THR A 39 -5.79 8.44 2.88
N ALA A 40 -5.00 7.44 2.56
CA ALA A 40 -4.45 6.52 3.54
C ALA A 40 -3.03 6.96 3.89
N ILE A 41 -2.80 7.22 5.16
CA ILE A 41 -1.47 7.55 5.68
C ILE A 41 -0.96 6.32 6.41
N VAL A 42 0.02 5.66 5.83
CA VAL A 42 0.42 4.32 6.23
C VAL A 42 1.73 4.37 7.02
N THR A 43 1.73 3.76 8.20
CA THR A 43 2.97 3.62 8.96
C THR A 43 3.87 2.60 8.27
N VAL A 44 5.17 2.83 8.34
CA VAL A 44 6.16 1.99 7.66
C VAL A 44 7.11 1.35 8.67
N ALA A 45 6.58 0.95 9.80
CA ALA A 45 7.38 0.42 10.89
C ALA A 45 7.50 -1.11 10.91
N ASP A 46 6.76 -1.82 10.04
CA ASP A 46 6.80 -3.27 10.01
C ASP A 46 8.06 -3.76 9.33
N ASP A 47 8.86 -4.55 10.02
CA ASP A 47 10.09 -5.11 9.48
C ASP A 47 10.09 -6.64 9.51
N GLY A 48 8.93 -7.26 9.62
CA GLY A 48 8.81 -8.72 9.66
C GLY A 48 8.78 -9.37 8.29
N GLY A 49 9.14 -10.64 8.26
CA GLY A 49 9.01 -11.48 7.08
C GLY A 49 9.77 -10.97 5.86
N GLY A 50 9.15 -11.10 4.70
CA GLY A 50 9.75 -10.69 3.44
C GLY A 50 10.05 -9.21 3.34
N SER A 51 9.26 -8.38 4.02
CA SER A 51 9.47 -6.93 4.01
C SER A 51 10.79 -6.53 4.66
N GLY A 52 11.16 -7.20 5.74
CA GLY A 52 12.43 -6.95 6.41
C GLY A 52 13.63 -7.22 5.52
N ARG A 53 13.56 -8.30 4.75
CA ARG A 53 14.64 -8.67 3.82
C ARG A 53 14.79 -7.63 2.71
N LEU A 54 13.70 -7.21 2.09
CA LEU A 54 13.74 -6.18 1.06
C LEU A 54 14.30 -4.87 1.59
N ARG A 55 13.95 -4.52 2.83
CA ARG A 55 14.47 -3.33 3.47
C ARG A 55 15.98 -3.38 3.64
N GLN A 56 16.51 -4.52 4.07
CA GLN A 56 17.95 -4.69 4.25
C GLN A 56 18.70 -4.66 2.93
N ASP A 57 18.16 -5.36 1.93
CA ASP A 57 18.84 -5.49 0.65
C ASP A 57 18.80 -4.23 -0.20
N LEU A 58 17.69 -3.49 -0.14
CA LEU A 58 17.45 -2.36 -1.03
C LEU A 58 17.41 -1.02 -0.33
N GLY A 59 17.53 -0.99 0.99
CA GLY A 59 17.52 0.24 1.76
C GLY A 59 16.20 1.02 1.68
N MET A 60 15.10 0.34 1.37
CA MET A 60 13.80 0.98 1.24
C MET A 60 12.96 0.75 2.49
N PRO A 61 11.96 1.60 2.77
CA PRO A 61 11.03 1.34 3.85
C PRO A 61 10.31 0.00 3.66
N PRO A 62 9.84 -0.65 4.75
CA PRO A 62 9.12 -1.91 4.62
C PRO A 62 7.88 -1.73 3.75
N PRO A 63 7.73 -2.51 2.68
CA PRO A 63 6.65 -2.27 1.70
C PRO A 63 5.33 -2.95 2.03
N GLY A 64 5.31 -3.87 3.00
CA GLY A 64 4.16 -4.74 3.20
C GLY A 64 2.85 -4.03 3.48
N ASP A 65 2.85 -3.09 4.43
CA ASP A 65 1.64 -2.36 4.80
C ASP A 65 1.18 -1.43 3.68
N ILE A 66 2.13 -0.77 3.04
CA ILE A 66 1.82 0.11 1.90
C ILE A 66 1.22 -0.71 0.76
N ARG A 67 1.83 -1.85 0.44
CA ARG A 67 1.30 -2.75 -0.58
C ARG A 67 -0.13 -3.18 -0.26
N SER A 68 -0.40 -3.57 0.98
CA SER A 68 -1.73 -3.99 1.37
C SER A 68 -2.77 -2.89 1.20
N CYS A 69 -2.40 -1.65 1.50
CA CYS A 69 -3.30 -0.51 1.31
C CYS A 69 -3.52 -0.20 -0.18
N LEU A 70 -2.46 -0.29 -0.98
CA LEU A 70 -2.59 -0.12 -2.42
C LEU A 70 -3.52 -1.17 -3.02
N GLU A 71 -3.37 -2.42 -2.61
CA GLU A 71 -4.24 -3.50 -3.07
C GLU A 71 -5.69 -3.28 -2.64
N ALA A 72 -5.90 -2.81 -1.41
CA ALA A 72 -7.24 -2.56 -0.90
C ALA A 72 -7.98 -1.50 -1.71
N LEU A 73 -7.26 -0.49 -2.20
CA LEU A 73 -7.83 0.60 -2.97
C LEU A 73 -7.77 0.36 -4.48
N ALA A 74 -7.14 -0.71 -4.92
CA ALA A 74 -6.94 -0.98 -6.34
C ALA A 74 -8.25 -1.29 -7.05
N ASN A 75 -8.32 -0.86 -8.31
CA ASN A 75 -9.39 -1.22 -9.22
C ASN A 75 -8.80 -2.01 -10.40
N ALA A 76 -7.77 -2.80 -10.11
CA ALA A 76 -7.07 -3.58 -11.12
C ALA A 76 -7.88 -4.79 -11.55
N GLU A 77 -7.54 -5.30 -12.71
CA GLU A 77 -8.17 -6.53 -13.22
C GLU A 77 -7.88 -7.71 -12.29
N PRO A 78 -8.75 -8.74 -12.30
CA PRO A 78 -8.58 -9.89 -11.39
C PRO A 78 -7.22 -10.56 -11.45
N LEU A 79 -6.64 -10.69 -12.64
CA LEU A 79 -5.31 -11.29 -12.77
C LEU A 79 -4.24 -10.47 -12.08
N MET A 80 -4.29 -9.16 -12.23
CA MET A 80 -3.35 -8.28 -11.55
C MET A 80 -3.49 -8.40 -10.03
N ALA A 81 -4.72 -8.47 -9.53
CA ALA A 81 -4.97 -8.67 -8.11
C ALA A 81 -4.35 -9.99 -7.62
N GLN A 82 -4.48 -11.05 -8.39
CA GLN A 82 -3.87 -12.33 -8.05
C GLN A 82 -2.35 -12.24 -8.04
N LEU A 83 -1.77 -11.55 -9.02
CA LEU A 83 -0.32 -11.36 -9.07
C LEU A 83 0.19 -10.61 -7.86
N MET A 84 -0.52 -9.56 -7.45
CA MET A 84 -0.09 -8.77 -6.29
C MET A 84 -0.06 -9.60 -5.01
N HIS A 85 -0.95 -10.58 -4.88
CA HIS A 85 -1.02 -11.45 -3.71
C HIS A 85 -0.13 -12.68 -3.81
N TYR A 86 0.43 -12.96 -4.99
CA TYR A 86 1.21 -14.17 -5.19
C TYR A 86 2.46 -14.15 -4.31
N ARG A 87 2.71 -15.28 -3.64
CA ARG A 87 3.94 -15.48 -2.86
C ARG A 87 4.71 -16.66 -3.43
N PHE A 88 6.00 -16.48 -3.54
CA PHE A 88 6.87 -17.53 -4.04
C PHE A 88 6.99 -18.62 -2.98
N PRO A 89 6.63 -19.87 -3.30
CA PRO A 89 6.60 -20.93 -2.29
C PRO A 89 7.97 -21.49 -1.94
N GLU A 90 8.93 -21.39 -2.84
CA GLU A 90 10.24 -22.02 -2.65
C GLU A 90 11.34 -21.26 -3.37
N GLY A 91 12.59 -21.67 -3.14
CA GLY A 91 13.73 -21.03 -3.75
C GLY A 91 14.20 -19.81 -2.99
N THR A 92 15.06 -19.02 -3.61
CA THR A 92 15.63 -17.83 -2.96
C THR A 92 14.58 -16.74 -2.71
N LEU A 93 13.46 -16.77 -3.43
CA LEU A 93 12.37 -15.81 -3.26
C LEU A 93 11.28 -16.33 -2.32
N ALA A 94 11.49 -17.48 -1.67
CA ALA A 94 10.46 -18.07 -0.80
C ALA A 94 9.94 -17.06 0.23
N GLY A 95 8.62 -16.99 0.34
CA GLY A 95 7.96 -16.07 1.25
C GLY A 95 7.79 -14.64 0.73
N GLN A 96 8.45 -14.26 -0.36
CA GLN A 96 8.31 -12.94 -0.95
C GLN A 96 7.03 -12.85 -1.76
N SER A 97 6.33 -11.73 -1.65
CA SER A 97 5.17 -11.50 -2.51
C SER A 97 5.59 -10.77 -3.78
N PHE A 98 4.93 -11.07 -4.87
CA PHE A 98 5.17 -10.36 -6.12
C PHE A 98 4.91 -8.86 -5.94
N GLY A 99 3.89 -8.49 -5.17
CA GLY A 99 3.59 -7.08 -4.94
C GLY A 99 4.71 -6.32 -4.25
N ASN A 100 5.37 -6.95 -3.28
CA ASN A 100 6.52 -6.33 -2.62
C ASN A 100 7.69 -6.17 -3.59
N LEU A 101 7.95 -7.17 -4.42
CA LEU A 101 9.01 -7.10 -5.42
C LEU A 101 8.70 -6.05 -6.49
N PHE A 102 7.45 -5.92 -6.87
CA PHE A 102 7.01 -4.93 -7.83
C PHE A 102 7.28 -3.50 -7.30
N LEU A 103 6.90 -3.25 -6.05
CA LEU A 103 7.16 -1.97 -5.43
C LEU A 103 8.67 -1.70 -5.28
N ALA A 104 9.44 -2.72 -4.94
CA ALA A 104 10.89 -2.61 -4.86
C ALA A 104 11.51 -2.26 -6.21
N ALA A 105 11.02 -2.88 -7.29
CA ALA A 105 11.48 -2.56 -8.64
C ALA A 105 11.16 -1.11 -9.01
N LEU A 106 9.98 -0.64 -8.69
CA LEU A 106 9.62 0.76 -8.92
C LEU A 106 10.50 1.70 -8.10
N ASN A 107 10.81 1.32 -6.87
CA ASN A 107 11.71 2.12 -6.04
C ASN A 107 13.11 2.24 -6.66
N GLY A 108 13.55 1.20 -7.38
CA GLY A 108 14.83 1.25 -8.09
C GLY A 108 14.81 2.14 -9.33
N ILE A 109 13.64 2.32 -9.94
CA ILE A 109 13.49 3.14 -11.15
C ILE A 109 13.24 4.60 -10.80
N MET A 110 12.43 4.84 -9.77
CA MET A 110 12.00 6.19 -9.41
C MET A 110 13.00 6.89 -8.50
N PRO A 111 12.99 8.24 -8.48
CA PRO A 111 13.96 8.98 -7.68
C PRO A 111 13.74 8.86 -6.16
N SER A 112 12.55 8.43 -5.71
CA SER A 112 12.27 8.33 -4.30
C SER A 112 11.18 7.29 -4.05
N PHE A 113 11.04 6.86 -2.80
CA PHE A 113 10.05 5.85 -2.43
C PHE A 113 8.62 6.35 -2.61
N ASP A 114 8.36 7.60 -2.27
CA ASP A 114 7.03 8.17 -2.45
C ASP A 114 6.64 8.23 -3.94
N ARG A 115 7.60 8.45 -4.83
CA ARG A 115 7.34 8.41 -6.27
C ARG A 115 7.08 6.98 -6.73
N ALA A 116 7.73 6.00 -6.13
CA ALA A 116 7.46 4.59 -6.42
C ALA A 116 6.04 4.21 -6.01
N VAL A 117 5.60 4.65 -4.82
CA VAL A 117 4.24 4.41 -4.34
C VAL A 117 3.22 5.07 -5.27
N GLU A 118 3.49 6.30 -5.69
CA GLU A 118 2.61 7.02 -6.62
C GLU A 118 2.51 6.28 -7.96
N SER A 119 3.63 5.78 -8.48
CA SER A 119 3.65 5.05 -9.74
C SER A 119 2.87 3.74 -9.64
N MET A 120 3.02 3.02 -8.53
CA MET A 120 2.25 1.80 -8.30
C MET A 120 0.76 2.10 -8.18
N SER A 121 0.41 3.23 -7.56
CA SER A 121 -0.96 3.70 -7.48
C SER A 121 -1.59 3.87 -8.86
N GLN A 122 -0.83 4.42 -9.79
CA GLN A 122 -1.29 4.59 -11.17
C GLN A 122 -1.48 3.25 -11.88
N VAL A 123 -0.53 2.34 -11.73
CA VAL A 123 -0.63 1.01 -12.36
C VAL A 123 -1.84 0.25 -11.84
N LEU A 124 -2.13 0.35 -10.56
CA LEU A 124 -3.24 -0.35 -9.94
C LEU A 124 -4.57 0.40 -10.03
N ALA A 125 -4.55 1.63 -10.57
CA ALA A 125 -5.74 2.47 -10.69
C ALA A 125 -6.48 2.59 -9.35
N ILE A 126 -5.78 3.01 -8.31
CA ILE A 126 -6.37 3.04 -6.98
C ILE A 126 -7.42 4.13 -6.84
N THR A 127 -8.35 3.93 -5.91
CA THR A 127 -9.28 4.96 -5.47
C THR A 127 -8.62 5.73 -4.34
N GLY A 128 -8.50 7.04 -4.48
CA GLY A 128 -7.87 7.86 -3.45
C GLY A 128 -6.35 7.88 -3.55
N ARG A 129 -5.70 8.08 -2.42
CA ARG A 129 -4.25 8.24 -2.34
C ARG A 129 -3.69 7.41 -1.19
N VAL A 130 -2.47 6.90 -1.39
CA VAL A 130 -1.73 6.21 -0.34
C VAL A 130 -0.41 6.96 -0.13
N LEU A 131 -0.17 7.38 1.10
CA LEU A 131 1.03 8.13 1.47
C LEU A 131 1.75 7.40 2.60
N PRO A 132 3.06 7.12 2.46
CA PRO A 132 3.82 6.63 3.61
C PRO A 132 4.03 7.74 4.63
N VAL A 133 4.05 7.38 5.90
CA VAL A 133 4.32 8.35 6.97
C VAL A 133 5.68 8.99 6.77
N THR A 134 6.66 8.19 6.31
CA THR A 134 7.98 8.70 5.98
C THR A 134 8.54 7.93 4.81
N THR A 135 9.34 8.58 3.99
CA THR A 135 10.08 7.95 2.92
C THR A 135 11.48 7.57 3.34
N ALA A 136 11.92 7.99 4.52
CA ALA A 136 13.23 7.64 5.04
C ALA A 136 13.19 6.26 5.69
N CYS A 137 14.36 5.61 5.72
CA CYS A 137 14.48 4.36 6.45
C CYS A 137 14.42 4.64 7.95
N LEU A 138 13.55 3.93 8.65
CA LEU A 138 13.33 4.15 10.08
C LEU A 138 14.32 3.37 10.95
N LEU A 139 15.49 3.08 10.42
CA LEU A 139 16.46 2.34 11.21
C LEU A 139 17.03 3.13 12.35
N TYR A 140 17.04 4.44 12.24
CA TYR A 140 17.54 5.14 13.36
C TYR A 140 16.38 5.43 14.27
N THR A 141 16.50 4.95 15.42
CA THR A 141 15.57 5.36 16.43
C THR A 141 16.00 6.70 16.89
N SER A 142 15.05 7.48 17.19
CA SER A 142 15.31 8.73 17.79
C SER A 142 16.28 8.53 18.93
N PRO A 143 17.28 9.34 19.03
CA PRO A 143 18.16 9.27 20.15
C PRO A 143 17.41 9.80 21.30
N SER A 144 16.45 9.83 21.46
CA SER A 144 15.75 10.35 22.63
C SER A 144 16.67 10.96 23.65
#